data_318090f47190dfeed0e0f5b56207c6c3
#
_entry.id   318090f47190dfeed0e0f5b56207c6c3
#
_cell.length_a   1.000
_cell.length_b   1.000
_cell.length_c   1.000
_cell.angle_alpha   90.00
_cell.angle_beta   90.00
_cell.angle_gamma   90.00
#
_symmetry.space_group_name_H-M   'P 1'
#
loop_
_entity.id
_entity.type
_entity.pdbx_description
1 polymer ?
#
loop_
_entity_poly.entity_id
_entity_poly.type
_entity_poly.pdbx_seq_one_letter_code
_entity_poly.pdbx_strand_id
1 'polypeptide(L)'
;MHSTTGRWQRLMQPLKRIQRFVRKPLREKLVALRARSWHLQKLGTPFIPYAGCRAGCLLHGAGERLTSYERTRRVWIDVGAHLGEMTFAPARLDPNLTVFAFEPNLAVAVKRVGLIANFVVLPMAVGEEDGCRPFYVNQHDAASSLLPFDQEGLRRWIGGEQLNVERTVSVSAIRLDTFMELMRIPRIAFLKIDAQGADLAVVRSAGSRLEDIDSITLEVAITPVQLYTGATSKELVVGFLQERDFELVRTVRQSFDQEENLTFVRKPLRDVLVPGRDIP
;
A
#
# COMPACT_ATOMS: atom_id res chain seq x y z
N MET A 1 -24.86 -45.07 -34.25
CA MET A 1 -23.56 -44.60 -33.79
C MET A 1 -23.19 -43.37 -34.64
N HIS A 2 -23.50 -42.15 -34.19
CA HIS A 2 -23.15 -40.91 -34.89
C HIS A 2 -22.16 -40.13 -34.04
N SER A 3 -21.01 -39.84 -34.63
CA SER A 3 -19.81 -39.27 -34.02
C SER A 3 -20.05 -37.83 -33.59
N THR A 4 -19.78 -37.55 -32.30
CA THR A 4 -19.95 -36.23 -31.64
C THR A 4 -18.68 -35.33 -31.73
N THR A 5 -17.74 -35.65 -32.59
CA THR A 5 -16.40 -34.97 -32.66
C THR A 5 -16.41 -33.67 -33.49
N GLY A 6 -17.47 -33.39 -34.26
CA GLY A 6 -17.50 -32.21 -35.16
C GLY A 6 -17.95 -30.88 -34.52
N ARG A 7 -18.51 -30.90 -33.32
CA ARG A 7 -19.14 -29.72 -32.71
C ARG A 7 -18.19 -28.84 -31.89
N TRP A 8 -17.11 -29.42 -31.38
CA TRP A 8 -16.12 -28.72 -30.54
C TRP A 8 -15.07 -27.92 -31.33
N GLN A 9 -14.82 -28.31 -32.57
CA GLN A 9 -13.81 -27.60 -33.40
C GLN A 9 -14.31 -26.23 -33.91
N ARG A 10 -15.63 -25.97 -33.97
CA ARG A 10 -16.18 -24.68 -34.42
C ARG A 10 -16.26 -23.63 -33.31
N LEU A 11 -16.23 -24.00 -32.05
CA LEU A 11 -16.30 -23.06 -30.93
C LEU A 11 -14.92 -22.46 -30.54
N MET A 12 -13.81 -23.04 -31.03
CA MET A 12 -12.45 -22.59 -30.69
C MET A 12 -11.84 -21.61 -31.69
N GLN A 13 -12.50 -21.30 -32.78
CA GLN A 13 -12.00 -20.35 -33.80
C GLN A 13 -12.00 -18.89 -33.33
N PRO A 14 -12.94 -18.38 -32.51
CA PRO A 14 -12.90 -16.98 -32.06
C PRO A 14 -11.76 -16.67 -31.09
N LEU A 15 -11.35 -17.64 -30.23
CA LEU A 15 -10.32 -17.42 -29.21
C LEU A 15 -8.90 -17.22 -29.81
N LYS A 16 -8.59 -17.87 -30.93
CA LYS A 16 -7.31 -17.67 -31.63
C LYS A 16 -7.19 -16.29 -32.30
N ARG A 17 -8.31 -15.66 -32.65
CA ARG A 17 -8.34 -14.31 -33.23
C ARG A 17 -8.12 -13.23 -32.18
N ILE A 18 -8.63 -13.42 -30.95
CA ILE A 18 -8.45 -12.47 -29.83
C ILE A 18 -7.00 -12.50 -29.34
N GLN A 19 -6.36 -13.67 -29.27
CA GLN A 19 -4.95 -13.76 -28.88
C GLN A 19 -3.99 -13.08 -29.87
N ARG A 20 -4.33 -12.99 -31.15
CA ARG A 20 -3.51 -12.29 -32.17
C ARG A 20 -3.62 -10.76 -32.06
N PHE A 21 -4.76 -10.25 -31.61
CA PHE A 21 -5.01 -8.80 -31.49
C PHE A 21 -4.38 -8.19 -30.24
N VAL A 22 -4.26 -8.96 -29.14
CA VAL A 22 -3.68 -8.45 -27.87
C VAL A 22 -2.15 -8.50 -27.85
N ARG A 23 -1.51 -9.37 -28.62
CA ARG A 23 -0.04 -9.54 -28.60
C ARG A 23 0.75 -8.48 -29.38
N LYS A 24 0.17 -7.86 -30.39
CA LYS A 24 0.89 -6.88 -31.22
C LYS A 24 1.20 -5.56 -30.49
N PRO A 25 0.26 -4.90 -29.82
CA PRO A 25 0.55 -3.63 -29.14
C PRO A 25 1.46 -3.77 -27.91
N LEU A 26 1.49 -4.94 -27.23
CA LEU A 26 2.41 -5.17 -26.12
C LEU A 26 3.86 -5.31 -26.59
N ARG A 27 4.09 -5.93 -27.73
CA ARG A 27 5.43 -6.13 -28.30
C ARG A 27 6.03 -4.80 -28.77
N GLU A 28 5.25 -3.93 -29.36
CA GLU A 28 5.68 -2.60 -29.79
C GLU A 28 5.94 -1.66 -28.59
N LYS A 29 5.15 -1.73 -27.53
CA LYS A 29 5.41 -1.00 -26.28
C LYS A 29 6.67 -1.47 -25.55
N LEU A 30 6.96 -2.77 -25.56
CA LEU A 30 8.20 -3.34 -25.00
C LEU A 30 9.44 -2.93 -25.83
N VAL A 31 9.33 -2.84 -27.15
CA VAL A 31 10.40 -2.35 -28.02
C VAL A 31 10.64 -0.85 -27.79
N ALA A 32 9.59 -0.05 -27.63
CA ALA A 32 9.68 1.37 -27.31
C ALA A 32 10.30 1.63 -25.91
N LEU A 33 10.00 0.79 -24.92
CA LEU A 33 10.64 0.84 -23.60
C LEU A 33 12.13 0.47 -23.66
N ARG A 34 12.52 -0.52 -24.46
CA ARG A 34 13.94 -0.86 -24.70
C ARG A 34 14.68 0.25 -25.44
N ALA A 35 14.06 0.89 -26.42
CA ALA A 35 14.67 2.01 -27.15
C ALA A 35 14.89 3.24 -26.24
N ARG A 36 13.97 3.52 -25.31
CA ARG A 36 14.15 4.59 -24.30
C ARG A 36 15.25 4.27 -23.30
N SER A 37 15.41 3.02 -22.90
CA SER A 37 16.51 2.57 -22.04
C SER A 37 17.87 2.79 -22.71
N TRP A 38 17.98 2.56 -24.02
CA TRP A 38 19.21 2.80 -24.81
C TRP A 38 19.56 4.28 -24.95
N HIS A 39 18.58 5.17 -25.00
CA HIS A 39 18.82 6.62 -25.05
C HIS A 39 19.33 7.18 -23.73
N LEU A 40 18.90 6.61 -22.59
CA LEU A 40 19.37 7.00 -21.25
C LEU A 40 20.83 6.57 -21.00
N GLN A 41 21.29 5.48 -21.60
CA GLN A 41 22.71 5.07 -21.55
C GLN A 41 23.64 6.01 -22.32
N LYS A 42 23.16 6.73 -23.33
CA LYS A 42 23.97 7.70 -24.09
C LYS A 42 24.15 9.04 -23.39
N LEU A 43 23.44 9.32 -22.30
CA LEU A 43 23.52 10.59 -21.57
C LEU A 43 24.62 10.61 -20.49
N GLY A 44 25.54 9.62 -20.47
CA GLY A 44 26.79 9.71 -19.71
C GLY A 44 26.64 9.73 -18.18
N THR A 45 25.47 9.37 -17.62
CA THR A 45 25.35 9.16 -16.19
C THR A 45 26.02 7.84 -15.81
N PRO A 46 27.06 7.83 -14.97
CA PRO A 46 27.71 6.59 -14.57
C PRO A 46 26.71 5.74 -13.76
N PHE A 47 26.30 4.62 -14.37
CA PHE A 47 25.58 3.58 -13.63
C PHE A 47 26.63 2.90 -12.74
N ILE A 48 26.75 3.34 -11.51
CA ILE A 48 27.56 2.66 -10.51
C ILE A 48 26.68 1.51 -9.96
N PRO A 49 27.02 0.24 -10.22
CA PRO A 49 26.35 -0.86 -9.56
C PRO A 49 26.80 -0.85 -8.08
N TYR A 50 25.97 -0.29 -7.23
CA TYR A 50 26.19 -0.33 -5.78
C TYR A 50 25.83 -1.73 -5.27
N ALA A 51 26.82 -2.61 -5.18
CA ALA A 51 26.73 -3.82 -4.36
C ALA A 51 26.63 -3.36 -2.90
N GLY A 52 25.42 -3.30 -2.35
CA GLY A 52 25.15 -2.83 -0.99
C GLY A 52 24.03 -1.79 -0.89
N CYS A 53 23.30 -1.51 -1.96
CA CYS A 53 22.23 -0.54 -1.93
C CYS A 53 21.04 -1.08 -1.12
N ARG A 54 21.03 -0.76 0.16
CA ARG A 54 19.85 -0.83 1.02
C ARG A 54 18.81 0.17 0.50
N ALA A 55 17.54 0.00 0.84
CA ALA A 55 16.33 0.71 0.33
C ALA A 55 16.48 2.20 -0.10
N GLY A 56 17.49 2.93 0.40
CA GLY A 56 17.73 4.33 0.12
C GLY A 56 17.99 4.71 -1.36
N CYS A 57 18.54 3.80 -2.19
CA CYS A 57 18.89 4.17 -3.57
C CYS A 57 17.70 4.25 -4.53
N LEU A 58 16.62 3.48 -4.27
CA LEU A 58 15.41 3.57 -5.08
C LEU A 58 14.64 4.88 -4.82
N LEU A 59 14.80 5.46 -3.62
CA LEU A 59 14.09 6.66 -3.20
C LEU A 59 14.82 7.95 -3.63
N HIS A 60 16.17 7.92 -3.79
CA HIS A 60 16.96 9.11 -4.08
C HIS A 60 16.57 9.78 -5.41
N GLY A 61 16.43 9.01 -6.48
CA GLY A 61 16.00 9.55 -7.78
C GLY A 61 14.53 9.97 -7.84
N ALA A 62 13.68 9.43 -6.97
CA ALA A 62 12.29 9.86 -6.82
C ALA A 62 12.20 11.17 -6.02
N GLY A 63 13.02 11.32 -4.98
CA GLY A 63 13.09 12.54 -4.16
C GLY A 63 13.46 13.78 -4.95
N GLU A 64 14.48 13.73 -5.79
CA GLU A 64 14.90 14.87 -6.61
C GLU A 64 13.84 15.35 -7.62
N ARG A 65 12.99 14.44 -8.12
CA ARG A 65 11.87 14.82 -8.99
C ARG A 65 10.67 15.38 -8.23
N LEU A 66 10.52 15.01 -6.98
CA LEU A 66 9.38 15.43 -6.15
C LEU A 66 9.64 16.79 -5.48
N THR A 67 10.90 17.17 -5.22
CA THR A 67 11.25 18.45 -4.59
C THR A 67 10.82 19.68 -5.41
N SER A 68 10.71 19.57 -6.74
CA SER A 68 10.16 20.65 -7.58
C SER A 68 8.64 20.74 -7.56
N TYR A 69 7.95 19.71 -7.06
CA TYR A 69 6.49 19.62 -6.96
C TYR A 69 5.93 20.02 -5.59
N GLU A 70 6.77 20.19 -4.59
CA GLU A 70 6.43 20.01 -3.17
C GLU A 70 5.76 21.18 -2.47
N ARG A 71 5.78 22.40 -2.96
CA ARG A 71 5.34 23.55 -2.12
C ARG A 71 3.83 23.73 -2.03
N THR A 72 3.03 23.00 -2.79
CA THR A 72 1.57 23.19 -2.87
C THR A 72 0.75 21.89 -2.84
N ARG A 73 1.36 20.71 -2.77
CA ARG A 73 0.64 19.44 -2.88
C ARG A 73 0.35 18.83 -1.53
N ARG A 74 -0.87 18.33 -1.38
CA ARG A 74 -1.25 17.48 -0.26
C ARG A 74 -0.60 16.11 -0.44
N VAL A 75 -0.04 15.57 0.62
CA VAL A 75 0.55 14.22 0.63
C VAL A 75 -0.35 13.29 1.41
N TRP A 76 -0.69 12.17 0.80
CA TRP A 76 -1.29 11.01 1.45
C TRP A 76 -0.31 9.85 1.43
N ILE A 77 -0.37 9.02 2.48
CA ILE A 77 0.36 7.76 2.54
C ILE A 77 -0.65 6.63 2.74
N ASP A 78 -0.53 5.58 1.92
CA ASP A 78 -1.35 4.38 1.96
C ASP A 78 -0.44 3.18 2.26
N VAL A 79 -0.49 2.65 3.47
CA VAL A 79 0.28 1.50 3.91
C VAL A 79 -0.60 0.25 3.83
N GLY A 80 -0.09 -0.80 3.19
CA GLY A 80 -0.89 -1.94 2.78
C GLY A 80 -1.90 -1.50 1.72
N ALA A 81 -1.37 -0.88 0.67
CA ALA A 81 -2.21 -0.23 -0.33
C ALA A 81 -3.00 -1.22 -1.19
N HIS A 82 -2.56 -2.47 -1.28
CA HIS A 82 -3.13 -3.48 -2.16
C HIS A 82 -3.35 -2.91 -3.59
N LEU A 83 -4.57 -2.73 -4.04
CA LEU A 83 -4.89 -2.08 -5.32
C LEU A 83 -5.22 -0.58 -5.18
N GLY A 84 -5.01 0.02 -4.01
CA GLY A 84 -5.30 1.43 -3.74
C GLY A 84 -6.78 1.73 -3.70
N GLU A 85 -7.60 0.85 -3.14
CA GLU A 85 -9.06 0.91 -3.16
C GLU A 85 -9.58 2.25 -2.63
N MET A 86 -8.95 2.79 -1.58
CA MET A 86 -9.35 4.07 -0.97
C MET A 86 -8.64 5.29 -1.59
N THR A 87 -7.45 5.14 -2.15
CA THR A 87 -6.55 6.27 -2.41
C THR A 87 -6.26 6.51 -3.89
N PHE A 88 -6.42 5.49 -4.75
CA PHE A 88 -6.15 5.60 -6.19
C PHE A 88 -7.14 6.54 -6.91
N ALA A 89 -8.45 6.42 -6.62
CA ALA A 89 -9.45 7.27 -7.25
C ALA A 89 -9.31 8.74 -6.85
N PRO A 90 -9.12 9.10 -5.56
CA PRO A 90 -8.78 10.47 -5.16
C PRO A 90 -7.54 11.02 -5.87
N ALA A 91 -6.44 10.24 -5.95
CA ALA A 91 -5.23 10.68 -6.65
C ALA A 91 -5.48 10.96 -8.14
N ARG A 92 -6.32 10.13 -8.79
CA ARG A 92 -6.67 10.33 -10.20
C ARG A 92 -7.49 11.59 -10.45
N LEU A 93 -8.33 11.97 -9.48
CA LEU A 93 -9.25 13.10 -9.59
C LEU A 93 -8.61 14.44 -9.17
N ASP A 94 -7.61 14.40 -8.29
CA ASP A 94 -6.93 15.60 -7.80
C ASP A 94 -5.44 15.61 -8.20
N PRO A 95 -5.05 16.45 -9.19
CA PRO A 95 -3.65 16.58 -9.58
C PRO A 95 -2.76 17.23 -8.51
N ASN A 96 -3.34 17.86 -7.47
CA ASN A 96 -2.60 18.45 -6.35
C ASN A 96 -2.43 17.50 -5.17
N LEU A 97 -2.91 16.26 -5.27
CA LEU A 97 -2.69 15.19 -4.32
C LEU A 97 -1.58 14.28 -4.82
N THR A 98 -0.61 13.99 -3.97
CA THR A 98 0.37 12.91 -4.19
C THR A 98 0.12 11.81 -3.19
N VAL A 99 -0.02 10.58 -3.66
CA VAL A 99 -0.17 9.38 -2.83
C VAL A 99 1.08 8.52 -2.94
N PHE A 100 1.69 8.19 -1.80
CA PHE A 100 2.70 7.14 -1.68
C PHE A 100 2.03 5.87 -1.17
N ALA A 101 1.98 4.86 -2.02
CA ALA A 101 1.29 3.60 -1.79
C ALA A 101 2.31 2.48 -1.52
N PHE A 102 2.39 2.02 -0.29
CA PHE A 102 3.27 0.93 0.13
C PHE A 102 2.54 -0.41 -0.02
N GLU A 103 3.06 -1.28 -0.88
CA GLU A 103 2.52 -2.62 -1.11
C GLU A 103 3.67 -3.62 -1.26
N PRO A 104 4.00 -4.39 -0.19
CA PRO A 104 5.13 -5.31 -0.21
C PRO A 104 4.93 -6.52 -1.12
N ASN A 105 3.67 -6.92 -1.42
CA ASN A 105 3.41 -7.97 -2.38
C ASN A 105 3.66 -7.48 -3.82
N LEU A 106 4.84 -7.80 -4.35
CA LEU A 106 5.24 -7.34 -5.69
C LEU A 106 4.23 -7.72 -6.79
N ALA A 107 3.58 -8.89 -6.69
CA ALA A 107 2.59 -9.34 -7.68
C ALA A 107 1.34 -8.45 -7.68
N VAL A 108 1.02 -7.81 -6.54
CA VAL A 108 -0.05 -6.84 -6.40
C VAL A 108 0.42 -5.45 -6.79
N ALA A 109 1.55 -4.98 -6.25
CA ALA A 109 2.12 -3.66 -6.49
C ALA A 109 2.24 -3.32 -7.99
N VAL A 110 2.75 -4.26 -8.80
CA VAL A 110 2.96 -4.05 -10.25
C VAL A 110 1.68 -3.76 -11.03
N LYS A 111 0.50 -4.09 -10.49
CA LYS A 111 -0.79 -3.84 -11.13
C LYS A 111 -1.14 -2.33 -11.17
N ARG A 112 -0.52 -1.52 -10.32
CA ARG A 112 -0.78 -0.07 -10.18
C ARG A 112 0.40 0.82 -10.57
N VAL A 113 1.59 0.28 -10.70
CA VAL A 113 2.79 1.06 -11.05
C VAL A 113 2.60 1.83 -12.37
N GLY A 114 2.83 3.13 -12.33
CA GLY A 114 2.87 3.99 -13.51
C GLY A 114 1.53 4.26 -14.19
N LEU A 115 0.40 3.90 -13.58
CA LEU A 115 -0.93 4.18 -14.17
C LEU A 115 -1.27 5.67 -14.13
N ILE A 116 -0.91 6.37 -13.05
CA ILE A 116 -1.00 7.83 -12.92
C ILE A 116 0.24 8.37 -12.22
N ALA A 117 0.64 9.59 -12.55
CA ALA A 117 1.92 10.15 -12.12
C ALA A 117 1.99 10.49 -10.62
N ASN A 118 0.87 10.80 -10.01
CA ASN A 118 0.75 11.22 -8.62
C ASN A 118 0.31 10.10 -7.67
N PHE A 119 0.29 8.84 -8.14
CA PHE A 119 0.13 7.64 -7.32
C PHE A 119 1.41 6.80 -7.42
N VAL A 120 2.28 6.96 -6.43
CA VAL A 120 3.63 6.38 -6.42
C VAL A 120 3.60 5.08 -5.65
N VAL A 121 3.70 3.96 -6.34
CA VAL A 121 3.72 2.63 -5.71
C VAL A 121 5.14 2.27 -5.29
N LEU A 122 5.29 1.89 -4.02
CA LEU A 122 6.52 1.48 -3.39
C LEU A 122 6.42 -0.01 -2.99
N PRO A 123 7.16 -0.92 -3.64
CA PRO A 123 7.11 -2.34 -3.33
C PRO A 123 7.90 -2.67 -2.07
N MET A 124 7.47 -2.15 -0.94
CA MET A 124 8.07 -2.30 0.38
C MET A 124 7.02 -2.18 1.48
N ALA A 125 7.36 -2.68 2.66
CA ALA A 125 6.54 -2.54 3.86
C ALA A 125 6.90 -1.26 4.64
N VAL A 126 5.97 -0.81 5.49
CA VAL A 126 6.27 0.14 6.57
C VAL A 126 6.19 -0.62 7.90
N GLY A 127 7.19 -0.42 8.77
CA GLY A 127 7.30 -1.11 10.04
C GLY A 127 8.17 -0.37 11.06
N GLU A 128 8.33 -0.94 12.26
CA GLU A 128 9.06 -0.29 13.37
C GLU A 128 10.57 -0.16 13.13
N GLU A 129 11.14 -0.89 12.16
CA GLU A 129 12.57 -0.86 11.86
C GLU A 129 12.84 -0.88 10.36
N ASP A 130 13.87 -0.15 9.95
CA ASP A 130 14.40 -0.21 8.58
C ASP A 130 15.14 -1.53 8.32
N GLY A 131 15.04 -2.05 7.09
CA GLY A 131 15.79 -3.23 6.67
C GLY A 131 14.94 -4.25 5.94
N CYS A 132 15.30 -5.54 6.06
CA CYS A 132 14.55 -6.64 5.46
C CYS A 132 13.74 -7.36 6.53
N ARG A 133 12.51 -7.73 6.17
CA ARG A 133 11.56 -8.44 7.05
C ARG A 133 10.93 -9.63 6.33
N PRO A 134 10.60 -10.71 7.04
CA PRO A 134 9.73 -11.74 6.50
C PRO A 134 8.36 -11.15 6.22
N PHE A 135 7.77 -11.53 5.10
CA PHE A 135 6.42 -11.16 4.71
C PHE A 135 5.67 -12.43 4.30
N TYR A 136 4.55 -12.68 4.94
CA TYR A 136 3.74 -13.87 4.77
C TYR A 136 2.71 -13.61 3.68
N VAL A 137 2.99 -14.07 2.47
CA VAL A 137 2.08 -13.95 1.33
C VAL A 137 0.98 -14.97 1.47
N ASN A 138 -0.26 -14.48 1.55
CA ASN A 138 -1.44 -15.32 1.67
C ASN A 138 -2.01 -15.67 0.30
N GLN A 139 -2.71 -16.78 0.20
CA GLN A 139 -3.47 -17.17 -0.99
C GLN A 139 -4.54 -16.11 -1.32
N HIS A 140 -5.19 -15.55 -0.30
CA HIS A 140 -5.98 -14.33 -0.38
C HIS A 140 -5.05 -13.14 -0.17
N ASP A 141 -4.56 -12.52 -1.25
CA ASP A 141 -3.44 -11.57 -1.26
C ASP A 141 -3.66 -10.37 -0.31
N ALA A 142 -4.91 -9.94 -0.10
CA ALA A 142 -5.26 -8.85 0.83
C ALA A 142 -5.01 -9.19 2.32
N ALA A 143 -4.90 -10.48 2.70
CA ALA A 143 -4.60 -10.92 4.06
C ALA A 143 -3.09 -11.18 4.29
N SER A 144 -2.22 -10.72 3.39
CA SER A 144 -0.77 -10.84 3.53
C SER A 144 -0.23 -9.84 4.54
N SER A 145 0.72 -10.25 5.40
CA SER A 145 1.19 -9.46 6.54
C SER A 145 2.69 -9.65 6.83
N LEU A 146 3.28 -8.71 7.58
CA LEU A 146 4.56 -8.90 8.27
C LEU A 146 4.44 -9.83 9.48
N LEU A 147 3.23 -10.06 9.98
CA LEU A 147 2.95 -10.91 11.13
C LEU A 147 2.44 -12.28 10.67
N PRO A 148 2.86 -13.38 11.32
CA PRO A 148 2.28 -14.68 11.06
C PRO A 148 0.87 -14.76 11.65
N PHE A 149 0.04 -15.64 11.11
CA PHE A 149 -1.26 -15.93 11.70
C PHE A 149 -1.13 -16.55 13.10
N ASP A 150 -2.04 -16.16 13.98
CA ASP A 150 -2.30 -16.87 15.22
C ASP A 150 -3.20 -18.09 14.94
N GLN A 151 -2.80 -19.27 15.42
CA GLN A 151 -3.52 -20.51 15.12
C GLN A 151 -4.89 -20.59 15.77
N GLU A 152 -5.05 -19.99 16.96
CA GLU A 152 -6.35 -19.91 17.63
C GLU A 152 -7.20 -18.83 16.95
N GLY A 153 -6.59 -17.70 16.56
CA GLY A 153 -7.22 -16.65 15.78
C GLY A 153 -7.82 -17.21 14.49
N LEU A 154 -7.03 -17.93 13.68
CA LEU A 154 -7.50 -18.56 12.45
C LEU A 154 -8.72 -19.48 12.66
N ARG A 155 -8.69 -20.31 13.73
CA ARG A 155 -9.81 -21.21 14.00
C ARG A 155 -11.10 -20.50 14.37
N ARG A 156 -11.00 -19.33 14.99
CA ARG A 156 -12.16 -18.53 15.44
C ARG A 156 -12.62 -17.49 14.44
N TRP A 157 -11.74 -17.17 13.46
CA TRP A 157 -12.05 -16.17 12.46
C TRP A 157 -13.09 -16.70 11.45
N ILE A 158 -14.14 -15.95 11.20
CA ILE A 158 -15.12 -16.29 10.15
C ILE A 158 -14.41 -16.23 8.79
N GLY A 159 -14.32 -17.37 8.12
CA GLY A 159 -13.55 -17.49 6.87
C GLY A 159 -12.06 -17.80 7.07
N GLY A 160 -11.61 -18.03 8.32
CA GLY A 160 -10.22 -18.33 8.62
C GLY A 160 -9.69 -19.61 7.95
N GLU A 161 -10.58 -20.56 7.64
CA GLU A 161 -10.25 -21.77 6.89
C GLU A 161 -9.78 -21.52 5.45
N GLN A 162 -10.07 -20.33 4.91
CA GLN A 162 -9.66 -19.90 3.58
C GLN A 162 -8.35 -19.11 3.60
N LEU A 163 -7.83 -18.78 4.79
CA LEU A 163 -6.62 -18.01 4.97
C LEU A 163 -5.41 -18.96 5.12
N ASN A 164 -4.60 -19.04 4.08
CA ASN A 164 -3.42 -19.88 4.06
C ASN A 164 -2.21 -19.11 3.56
N VAL A 165 -1.09 -19.21 4.30
CA VAL A 165 0.20 -18.67 3.82
C VAL A 165 0.68 -19.55 2.66
N GLU A 166 0.75 -18.96 1.47
CA GLU A 166 1.26 -19.63 0.27
C GLU A 166 2.79 -19.71 0.30
N ARG A 167 3.43 -18.62 0.70
CA ARG A 167 4.89 -18.52 0.80
C ARG A 167 5.30 -17.39 1.74
N THR A 168 6.50 -17.50 2.27
CA THR A 168 7.17 -16.41 2.98
C THR A 168 8.28 -15.84 2.11
N VAL A 169 8.33 -14.52 1.95
CA VAL A 169 9.35 -13.82 1.19
C VAL A 169 10.04 -12.78 2.06
N SER A 170 11.26 -12.38 1.70
CA SER A 170 11.92 -11.24 2.34
C SER A 170 11.57 -9.97 1.57
N VAL A 171 11.04 -8.97 2.26
CA VAL A 171 10.72 -7.67 1.69
C VAL A 171 11.52 -6.56 2.37
N SER A 172 11.78 -5.48 1.64
CA SER A 172 12.31 -4.26 2.26
C SER A 172 11.23 -3.64 3.14
N ALA A 173 11.63 -3.17 4.31
CA ALA A 173 10.78 -2.40 5.21
C ALA A 173 11.46 -1.07 5.54
N ILE A 174 10.66 -0.03 5.74
CA ILE A 174 11.11 1.30 6.11
C ILE A 174 10.24 1.84 7.24
N ARG A 175 10.81 2.61 8.14
CA ARG A 175 10.07 3.39 9.13
C ARG A 175 9.38 4.57 8.44
N LEU A 176 8.24 4.98 8.97
CA LEU A 176 7.51 6.12 8.40
C LEU A 176 8.30 7.43 8.58
N ASP A 177 8.92 7.66 9.73
CA ASP A 177 9.77 8.84 9.95
C ASP A 177 10.98 8.86 9.02
N THR A 178 11.68 7.74 8.83
CA THR A 178 12.79 7.61 7.86
C THR A 178 12.32 7.94 6.44
N PHE A 179 11.15 7.44 6.04
CA PHE A 179 10.58 7.74 4.73
C PHE A 179 10.26 9.22 4.56
N MET A 180 9.60 9.83 5.55
CA MET A 180 9.27 11.26 5.53
C MET A 180 10.52 12.13 5.41
N GLU A 181 11.60 11.76 6.11
CA GLU A 181 12.88 12.46 6.05
C GLU A 181 13.53 12.33 4.67
N LEU A 182 13.69 11.10 4.16
CA LEU A 182 14.28 10.82 2.85
C LEU A 182 13.56 11.53 1.71
N MET A 183 12.23 11.57 1.76
CA MET A 183 11.37 12.20 0.76
C MET A 183 11.14 13.68 1.03
N ARG A 184 11.67 14.23 2.15
CA ARG A 184 11.46 15.60 2.61
C ARG A 184 9.98 15.98 2.69
N ILE A 185 9.15 15.07 3.18
CA ILE A 185 7.72 15.29 3.37
C ILE A 185 7.52 16.09 4.66
N PRO A 186 7.07 17.35 4.60
CA PRO A 186 6.92 18.16 5.80
C PRO A 186 5.67 17.78 6.60
N ARG A 187 4.61 17.32 5.92
CA ARG A 187 3.32 16.99 6.52
C ARG A 187 2.56 15.96 5.69
N ILE A 188 1.86 15.07 6.37
CA ILE A 188 0.95 14.07 5.79
C ILE A 188 -0.48 14.50 6.12
N ALA A 189 -1.28 14.81 5.08
CA ALA A 189 -2.67 15.19 5.27
C ALA A 189 -3.55 13.98 5.64
N PHE A 190 -3.22 12.80 5.13
CA PHE A 190 -3.95 11.57 5.41
C PHE A 190 -3.02 10.36 5.36
N LEU A 191 -3.04 9.56 6.43
CA LEU A 191 -2.36 8.26 6.53
C LEU A 191 -3.42 7.16 6.62
N LYS A 192 -3.55 6.33 5.58
CA LYS A 192 -4.30 5.08 5.63
C LYS A 192 -3.34 3.96 5.99
N ILE A 193 -3.73 3.11 6.92
CA ILE A 193 -3.00 1.92 7.32
C ILE A 193 -3.96 0.73 7.27
N ASP A 194 -3.50 -0.33 6.64
CA ASP A 194 -4.13 -1.63 6.56
C ASP A 194 -2.99 -2.65 6.42
N ALA A 195 -2.26 -2.79 7.52
CA ALA A 195 -1.04 -3.59 7.58
C ALA A 195 -1.28 -4.99 8.17
N GLN A 196 -2.57 -5.37 8.20
CA GLN A 196 -3.01 -6.69 8.58
C GLN A 196 -2.42 -7.11 9.95
N GLY A 197 -2.81 -6.37 10.99
CA GLY A 197 -2.41 -6.55 12.39
C GLY A 197 -1.15 -5.79 12.81
N ALA A 198 -0.34 -5.29 11.87
CA ALA A 198 0.85 -4.50 12.17
C ALA A 198 0.59 -2.98 12.24
N ASP A 199 -0.67 -2.56 12.33
CA ASP A 199 -1.12 -1.17 12.15
C ASP A 199 -0.54 -0.23 13.19
N LEU A 200 -0.52 -0.60 14.47
CA LEU A 200 0.09 0.22 15.51
C LEU A 200 1.62 0.32 15.35
N ALA A 201 2.27 -0.72 14.83
CA ALA A 201 3.70 -0.69 14.53
C ALA A 201 4.01 0.35 13.45
N VAL A 202 3.16 0.46 12.43
CA VAL A 202 3.25 1.53 11.41
C VAL A 202 3.10 2.90 12.05
N VAL A 203 2.09 3.12 12.91
CA VAL A 203 1.90 4.41 13.61
C VAL A 203 3.12 4.75 14.47
N ARG A 204 3.65 3.79 15.23
CA ARG A 204 4.85 3.99 16.08
C ARG A 204 6.10 4.33 15.28
N SER A 205 6.20 3.82 14.05
CA SER A 205 7.33 4.11 13.16
C SER A 205 7.39 5.58 12.70
N ALA A 206 6.33 6.37 12.90
CA ALA A 206 6.36 7.81 12.69
C ALA A 206 7.21 8.56 13.73
N GLY A 207 7.46 7.97 14.91
CA GLY A 207 8.25 8.60 15.95
C GLY A 207 7.74 9.99 16.31
N SER A 208 8.63 10.99 16.39
CA SER A 208 8.29 12.39 16.61
C SER A 208 7.52 13.01 15.43
N ARG A 209 7.69 12.45 14.21
CA ARG A 209 6.99 12.92 13.00
C ARG A 209 5.49 12.59 13.01
N LEU A 210 4.99 11.86 14.03
CA LEU A 210 3.57 11.64 14.22
C LEU A 210 2.79 12.96 14.37
N GLU A 211 3.43 14.00 14.90
CA GLU A 211 2.86 15.36 15.02
C GLU A 211 2.61 16.03 13.67
N ASP A 212 3.29 15.60 12.60
CA ASP A 212 3.13 16.09 11.23
C ASP A 212 2.04 15.34 10.44
N ILE A 213 1.22 14.52 11.08
CA ILE A 213 0.12 13.78 10.46
C ILE A 213 -1.21 14.38 10.89
N ASP A 214 -2.05 14.77 9.92
CA ASP A 214 -3.34 15.42 10.17
C ASP A 214 -4.44 14.44 10.53
N SER A 215 -4.55 13.34 9.78
CA SER A 215 -5.55 12.30 10.02
C SER A 215 -5.01 10.91 9.72
N ILE A 216 -5.53 9.93 10.45
CA ILE A 216 -5.13 8.52 10.33
C ILE A 216 -6.40 7.68 10.24
N THR A 217 -6.47 6.79 9.26
CA THR A 217 -7.43 5.69 9.26
C THR A 217 -6.66 4.39 9.33
N LEU A 218 -7.01 3.53 10.27
CA LEU A 218 -6.40 2.22 10.43
C LEU A 218 -7.41 1.14 10.77
N GLU A 219 -7.05 -0.11 10.49
CA GLU A 219 -7.87 -1.27 10.77
C GLU A 219 -7.49 -1.93 12.10
N VAL A 220 -8.48 -2.38 12.86
CA VAL A 220 -8.25 -3.14 14.10
C VAL A 220 -9.22 -4.31 14.17
N ALA A 221 -8.73 -5.47 14.56
CA ALA A 221 -9.58 -6.57 14.93
C ALA A 221 -10.26 -6.30 16.30
N ILE A 222 -11.56 -6.60 16.38
CA ILE A 222 -12.37 -6.45 17.59
C ILE A 222 -12.79 -7.80 18.19
N THR A 223 -12.21 -8.88 17.67
CA THR A 223 -12.39 -10.23 18.16
C THR A 223 -11.60 -10.47 19.45
N PRO A 224 -12.07 -11.35 20.35
CA PRO A 224 -11.34 -11.68 21.60
C PRO A 224 -9.94 -12.28 21.36
N VAL A 225 -9.75 -12.96 20.24
CA VAL A 225 -8.46 -13.51 19.81
C VAL A 225 -8.09 -12.88 18.49
N GLN A 226 -6.88 -12.33 18.42
CA GLN A 226 -6.38 -11.65 17.21
C GLN A 226 -6.10 -12.65 16.11
N LEU A 227 -6.30 -12.25 14.85
CA LEU A 227 -6.01 -13.08 13.68
C LEU A 227 -4.50 -13.27 13.47
N TYR A 228 -3.70 -12.25 13.79
CA TYR A 228 -2.25 -12.25 13.62
C TYR A 228 -1.53 -12.26 14.96
N THR A 229 -0.48 -13.05 15.09
CA THR A 229 0.36 -13.13 16.28
C THR A 229 1.05 -11.79 16.52
N GLY A 230 0.81 -11.19 17.69
CA GLY A 230 1.40 -9.87 18.03
C GLY A 230 0.61 -8.67 17.53
N ALA A 231 -0.54 -8.88 16.88
CA ALA A 231 -1.44 -7.79 16.54
C ALA A 231 -1.93 -7.06 17.80
N THR A 232 -2.20 -5.77 17.67
CA THR A 232 -2.53 -4.89 18.79
C THR A 232 -4.04 -4.77 18.95
N SER A 233 -4.53 -4.79 20.20
CA SER A 233 -5.95 -4.60 20.49
C SER A 233 -6.41 -3.17 20.18
N LYS A 234 -7.72 -3.00 19.91
CA LYS A 234 -8.35 -1.71 19.67
C LYS A 234 -8.09 -0.71 20.78
N GLU A 235 -8.18 -1.15 22.05
CA GLU A 235 -8.02 -0.30 23.22
C GLU A 235 -6.61 0.31 23.28
N LEU A 236 -5.58 -0.49 22.96
CA LEU A 236 -4.21 -0.02 22.93
C LEU A 236 -3.97 0.96 21.79
N VAL A 237 -4.55 0.74 20.62
CA VAL A 237 -4.47 1.66 19.47
C VAL A 237 -5.13 2.99 19.81
N VAL A 238 -6.35 2.95 20.35
CA VAL A 238 -7.12 4.15 20.72
C VAL A 238 -6.38 4.93 21.81
N GLY A 239 -5.94 4.26 22.88
CA GLY A 239 -5.20 4.90 23.97
C GLY A 239 -3.92 5.57 23.46
N PHE A 240 -3.12 4.85 22.64
CA PHE A 240 -1.88 5.37 22.08
C PHE A 240 -2.06 6.66 21.26
N LEU A 241 -3.11 6.71 20.44
CA LEU A 241 -3.39 7.87 19.59
C LEU A 241 -4.00 9.02 20.37
N GLN A 242 -4.88 8.74 21.34
CA GLN A 242 -5.47 9.76 22.21
C GLN A 242 -4.43 10.48 23.09
N GLU A 243 -3.43 9.75 23.61
CA GLU A 243 -2.29 10.32 24.36
C GLU A 243 -1.41 11.24 23.50
N ARG A 244 -1.57 11.18 22.15
CA ARG A 244 -0.79 11.96 21.15
C ARG A 244 -1.64 12.96 20.39
N ASP A 245 -2.68 13.47 21.04
CA ASP A 245 -3.57 14.52 20.54
C ASP A 245 -4.38 14.14 19.29
N PHE A 246 -4.67 12.85 19.09
CA PHE A 246 -5.65 12.42 18.10
C PHE A 246 -7.01 12.15 18.75
N GLU A 247 -8.08 12.52 18.04
CA GLU A 247 -9.45 12.22 18.43
C GLU A 247 -10.04 11.18 17.46
N LEU A 248 -10.67 10.14 18.00
CA LEU A 248 -11.44 9.17 17.23
C LEU A 248 -12.74 9.84 16.77
N VAL A 249 -12.87 10.05 15.45
CA VAL A 249 -14.02 10.76 14.86
C VAL A 249 -14.97 9.83 14.09
N ARG A 250 -14.51 8.65 13.70
CA ARG A 250 -15.32 7.70 12.93
C ARG A 250 -14.90 6.27 13.23
N THR A 251 -15.89 5.37 13.28
CA THR A 251 -15.71 3.91 13.36
C THR A 251 -16.63 3.26 12.34
N VAL A 252 -16.10 2.34 11.54
CA VAL A 252 -16.85 1.59 10.53
C VAL A 252 -16.54 0.11 10.68
N ARG A 253 -17.54 -0.72 10.94
CA ARG A 253 -17.40 -2.18 11.01
C ARG A 253 -17.26 -2.79 9.62
N GLN A 254 -16.47 -3.85 9.54
CA GLN A 254 -16.24 -4.64 8.34
C GLN A 254 -15.91 -6.10 8.68
N SER A 255 -15.60 -6.90 7.68
CA SER A 255 -15.17 -8.31 7.85
C SER A 255 -16.11 -9.12 8.73
N PHE A 256 -17.43 -9.04 8.47
CA PHE A 256 -18.47 -9.72 9.27
C PHE A 256 -18.46 -9.34 10.76
N ASP A 257 -18.28 -8.06 11.06
CA ASP A 257 -18.16 -7.51 12.43
C ASP A 257 -16.93 -8.03 13.22
N GLN A 258 -15.89 -8.47 12.54
CA GLN A 258 -14.64 -8.91 13.17
C GLN A 258 -13.58 -7.82 13.25
N GLU A 259 -13.71 -6.78 12.40
CA GLU A 259 -12.79 -5.66 12.29
C GLU A 259 -13.51 -4.32 12.26
N GLU A 260 -12.80 -3.28 12.62
CA GLU A 260 -13.25 -1.90 12.50
C GLU A 260 -12.17 -1.03 11.85
N ASN A 261 -12.59 -0.19 10.91
CA ASN A 261 -11.82 0.95 10.47
C ASN A 261 -12.04 2.12 11.42
N LEU A 262 -10.98 2.57 12.06
CA LEU A 262 -10.98 3.71 12.99
C LEU A 262 -10.35 4.91 12.30
N THR A 263 -11.07 6.03 12.26
CA THR A 263 -10.53 7.30 11.74
C THR A 263 -10.28 8.28 12.88
N PHE A 264 -9.04 8.77 12.93
CA PHE A 264 -8.58 9.74 13.90
C PHE A 264 -8.19 11.05 13.21
N VAL A 265 -8.43 12.18 13.89
CA VAL A 265 -8.02 13.51 13.44
C VAL A 265 -7.25 14.19 14.57
N ARG A 266 -6.21 14.94 14.24
CA ARG A 266 -5.43 15.69 15.21
C ARG A 266 -6.25 16.85 15.80
N LYS A 267 -6.31 16.98 17.12
CA LYS A 267 -7.16 17.96 17.84
C LYS A 267 -6.96 19.43 17.40
N PRO A 268 -5.75 19.96 17.22
CA PRO A 268 -5.58 21.37 16.82
C PRO A 268 -6.19 21.72 15.46
N LEU A 269 -6.32 20.75 14.55
CA LEU A 269 -6.95 20.96 13.24
C LEU A 269 -8.47 21.13 13.33
N ARG A 270 -9.10 20.61 14.38
CA ARG A 270 -10.55 20.70 14.55
C ARG A 270 -11.01 22.12 14.90
N ASP A 271 -10.18 22.87 15.63
CA ASP A 271 -10.48 24.25 16.04
C ASP A 271 -10.30 25.26 14.88
N VAL A 272 -9.60 24.86 13.80
CA VAL A 272 -9.35 25.65 12.59
C VAL A 272 -10.39 25.37 11.48
N LEU A 273 -11.08 24.25 11.54
CA LEU A 273 -12.16 23.92 10.60
C LEU A 273 -13.42 24.72 10.96
N VAL A 274 -13.55 25.91 10.37
CA VAL A 274 -14.73 26.79 10.42
C VAL A 274 -16.00 25.98 10.16
N PRO A 275 -17.07 26.13 10.96
CA PRO A 275 -18.35 25.47 10.72
C PRO A 275 -18.91 25.89 9.35
N GLY A 276 -19.05 24.96 8.42
CA GLY A 276 -19.76 25.21 7.18
C GLY A 276 -19.14 24.69 5.89
N ARG A 277 -18.17 23.73 5.92
CA ARG A 277 -17.80 23.01 4.70
C ARG A 277 -17.91 21.50 4.96
N ASP A 278 -18.89 20.92 4.28
CA ASP A 278 -19.09 19.48 4.23
C ASP A 278 -17.79 18.78 3.80
N ILE A 279 -17.34 17.85 4.62
CA ILE A 279 -16.25 16.93 4.28
C ILE A 279 -16.89 15.85 3.38
N PRO A 280 -16.35 15.56 2.20
CA PRO A 280 -16.88 14.55 1.28
C PRO A 280 -16.84 13.13 1.84
#